data_85ee3a580846aed2a1f3b1c80186459b
#
_entry.id   85ee3a580846aed2a1f3b1c80186459b
#
_cell.length_a   1.000
_cell.length_b   1.000
_cell.length_c   1.000
_cell.angle_alpha   90.00
_cell.angle_beta   90.00
_cell.angle_gamma   90.00
#
_symmetry.space_group_name_H-M   'P 1'
#
loop_
_entity.id
_entity.type
_entity.pdbx_description
1 polymer ?
#
loop_
_entity_poly.entity_id
_entity_poly.type
_entity_poly.pdbx_seq_one_letter_code
_entity_poly.pdbx_strand_id
1 'polypeptide(L)'
;KYVLLEINDNKNFIDRKIVIAKDLLEPFKKDTSIENIKVLNEFLGKDLKGTICSHPFSKMGYDYDIPMLEANFVTTEQGTGIVHCAPSHGPDDFNLCLNNNIKAIETVDGDGKYTNEIKHFEGLHIFKANNLIIEKLDEQKNLVTNGKLTHSYPHSWRSKAPLVHRATPQWFISME
;
A
#
# COMPACT_ATOMS: atom_id res chain seq x y z
N LYS A 1 8.98 -16.58 -5.68
CA LYS A 1 9.07 -17.18 -4.33
C LYS A 1 9.00 -16.09 -3.26
N TYR A 2 8.43 -16.42 -2.10
CA TYR A 2 8.32 -15.56 -0.92
C TYR A 2 8.94 -16.25 0.28
N VAL A 3 9.36 -15.46 1.26
CA VAL A 3 9.93 -15.94 2.52
C VAL A 3 9.17 -15.34 3.70
N LEU A 4 9.00 -16.16 4.74
CA LEU A 4 8.52 -15.73 6.05
C LEU A 4 9.74 -15.44 6.92
N LEU A 5 9.83 -14.24 7.44
CA LEU A 5 10.95 -13.74 8.21
C LEU A 5 10.56 -13.48 9.66
N GLU A 6 11.44 -13.80 10.58
CA GLU A 6 11.42 -13.35 11.96
C GLU A 6 12.50 -12.27 12.13
N ILE A 7 12.13 -11.14 12.74
CA ILE A 7 12.99 -9.98 12.93
C ILE A 7 13.19 -9.79 14.44
N ASN A 8 14.44 -9.69 14.88
CA ASN A 8 14.77 -9.66 16.30
C ASN A 8 15.40 -8.32 16.78
N ASP A 9 15.68 -7.40 15.85
CA ASP A 9 16.36 -6.14 16.15
C ASP A 9 15.54 -4.86 15.84
N ASN A 10 14.24 -5.01 15.57
CA ASN A 10 13.35 -3.87 15.36
C ASN A 10 12.29 -3.78 16.46
N LYS A 11 12.29 -2.68 17.22
CA LYS A 11 11.40 -2.45 18.37
C LYS A 11 9.89 -2.57 18.08
N ASN A 12 9.47 -2.30 16.84
CA ASN A 12 8.07 -2.36 16.43
C ASN A 12 7.66 -3.76 15.95
N PHE A 13 8.64 -4.65 15.71
CA PHE A 13 8.41 -5.96 15.10
C PHE A 13 8.94 -7.13 15.94
N ILE A 14 9.26 -6.89 17.22
CA ILE A 14 9.55 -7.97 18.16
C ILE A 14 8.34 -8.92 18.19
N ASP A 15 8.61 -10.22 18.03
CA ASP A 15 7.61 -11.30 17.95
C ASP A 15 6.66 -11.23 16.74
N ARG A 16 6.91 -10.35 15.78
CA ARG A 16 6.17 -10.29 14.52
C ARG A 16 6.97 -10.93 13.38
N LYS A 17 6.23 -11.41 12.40
CA LYS A 17 6.79 -12.03 11.20
C LYS A 17 6.47 -11.18 9.99
N ILE A 18 7.39 -11.14 9.04
CA ILE A 18 7.24 -10.38 7.79
C ILE A 18 7.28 -11.34 6.61
N VAL A 19 6.44 -11.11 5.63
CA VAL A 19 6.45 -11.80 4.34
C VAL A 19 6.97 -10.85 3.27
N ILE A 20 8.01 -11.28 2.53
CA ILE A 20 8.53 -10.54 1.38
C ILE A 20 8.91 -11.51 0.25
N ALA A 21 9.06 -10.99 -0.97
CA ALA A 21 9.65 -11.75 -2.05
C ALA A 21 11.10 -12.12 -1.71
N LYS A 22 11.48 -13.36 -1.99
CA LYS A 22 12.83 -13.89 -1.64
C LYS A 22 13.94 -13.06 -2.26
N ASP A 23 13.78 -12.64 -3.50
CA ASP A 23 14.80 -11.89 -4.25
C ASP A 23 15.00 -10.47 -3.69
N LEU A 24 14.05 -9.99 -2.89
CA LEU A 24 14.09 -8.67 -2.23
C LEU A 24 14.64 -8.71 -0.80
N LEU A 25 15.11 -9.86 -0.31
CA LEU A 25 15.62 -9.99 1.06
C LEU A 25 16.85 -9.10 1.31
N GLU A 26 17.83 -9.10 0.41
CA GLU A 26 19.04 -8.29 0.58
C GLU A 26 18.79 -6.79 0.40
N PRO A 27 18.01 -6.32 -0.62
CA PRO A 27 17.54 -4.94 -0.66
C PRO A 27 16.79 -4.52 0.62
N PHE A 28 15.90 -5.38 1.12
CA PHE A 28 15.13 -5.09 2.34
C PHE A 28 16.05 -4.87 3.56
N LYS A 29 17.05 -5.74 3.78
CA LYS A 29 18.03 -5.57 4.86
C LYS A 29 18.74 -4.22 4.75
N LYS A 30 19.21 -3.87 3.55
CA LYS A 30 19.91 -2.62 3.29
C LYS A 30 19.04 -1.40 3.58
N ASP A 31 17.79 -1.40 3.09
CA ASP A 31 16.89 -0.25 3.19
C ASP A 31 16.37 -0.06 4.62
N THR A 32 16.20 -1.14 5.38
CA THR A 32 15.70 -1.12 6.75
C THR A 32 16.81 -1.05 7.80
N SER A 33 18.07 -1.33 7.43
CA SER A 33 19.20 -1.54 8.35
C SER A 33 18.93 -2.64 9.39
N ILE A 34 18.08 -3.61 9.05
CA ILE A 34 17.77 -4.76 9.90
C ILE A 34 18.71 -5.91 9.49
N GLU A 35 19.58 -6.34 10.40
CA GLU A 35 20.56 -7.39 10.13
C GLU A 35 20.15 -8.74 10.70
N ASN A 36 19.52 -8.75 11.89
CA ASN A 36 19.15 -9.97 12.60
C ASN A 36 17.82 -10.53 12.09
N ILE A 37 17.88 -11.17 10.93
CA ILE A 37 16.73 -11.76 10.24
C ILE A 37 16.91 -13.27 10.14
N LYS A 38 15.90 -14.01 10.58
CA LYS A 38 15.82 -15.47 10.41
C LYS A 38 14.75 -15.83 9.39
N VAL A 39 15.12 -16.55 8.34
CA VAL A 39 14.14 -17.14 7.41
C VAL A 39 13.51 -18.36 8.07
N LEU A 40 12.21 -18.30 8.27
CA LEU A 40 11.43 -19.37 8.90
C LEU A 40 10.87 -20.36 7.87
N ASN A 41 10.43 -19.86 6.73
CA ASN A 41 9.81 -20.69 5.69
C ASN A 41 9.95 -20.02 4.31
N GLU A 42 9.87 -20.82 3.26
CA GLU A 42 9.84 -20.40 1.86
C GLU A 42 8.62 -21.02 1.17
N PHE A 43 7.90 -20.24 0.36
CA PHE A 43 6.67 -20.66 -0.30
C PHE A 43 6.44 -19.91 -1.62
N LEU A 44 5.41 -20.27 -2.36
CA LEU A 44 5.04 -19.59 -3.61
C LEU A 44 3.97 -18.52 -3.33
N GLY A 45 3.94 -17.45 -4.15
CA GLY A 45 2.94 -16.39 -4.03
C GLY A 45 1.49 -16.92 -4.08
N LYS A 46 1.23 -17.94 -4.90
CA LYS A 46 -0.09 -18.60 -4.98
C LYS A 46 -0.57 -19.19 -3.64
N ASP A 47 0.36 -19.54 -2.75
CA ASP A 47 0.03 -20.11 -1.44
C ASP A 47 -0.52 -19.05 -0.48
N LEU A 48 -0.40 -17.75 -0.84
CA LEU A 48 -1.02 -16.63 -0.12
C LEU A 48 -2.48 -16.38 -0.52
N LYS A 49 -2.97 -17.04 -1.57
CA LYS A 49 -4.36 -16.89 -2.02
C LYS A 49 -5.35 -17.24 -0.91
N GLY A 50 -6.34 -16.38 -0.72
CA GLY A 50 -7.33 -16.53 0.34
C GLY A 50 -6.90 -16.04 1.72
N THR A 51 -5.69 -15.52 1.84
CA THR A 51 -5.28 -14.81 3.07
C THR A 51 -6.06 -13.51 3.20
N ILE A 52 -6.58 -13.26 4.39
CA ILE A 52 -7.22 -11.99 4.74
C ILE A 52 -6.29 -11.21 5.66
N CYS A 53 -6.02 -9.97 5.28
CA CYS A 53 -5.18 -9.05 6.04
C CYS A 53 -6.04 -8.05 6.81
N SER A 54 -5.53 -7.60 7.95
CA SER A 54 -6.10 -6.47 8.67
C SER A 54 -5.44 -5.17 8.21
N HIS A 55 -6.20 -4.09 8.18
CA HIS A 55 -5.64 -2.77 7.88
C HIS A 55 -4.65 -2.33 8.98
N PRO A 56 -3.52 -1.65 8.65
CA PRO A 56 -2.58 -1.15 9.65
C PRO A 56 -3.21 -0.23 10.71
N PHE A 57 -4.31 0.43 10.36
CA PHE A 57 -5.11 1.29 11.24
C PHE A 57 -6.42 0.63 11.72
N SER A 58 -6.50 -0.71 11.79
CA SER A 58 -7.71 -1.40 12.24
C SER A 58 -8.18 -0.90 13.61
N LYS A 59 -7.26 -0.63 14.55
CA LYS A 59 -7.57 -0.04 15.86
C LYS A 59 -8.05 1.40 15.82
N MET A 60 -7.95 2.07 14.68
CA MET A 60 -8.42 3.43 14.44
C MET A 60 -9.73 3.46 13.65
N GLY A 61 -10.43 2.34 13.54
CA GLY A 61 -11.72 2.24 12.88
C GLY A 61 -11.66 1.89 11.38
N TYR A 62 -10.50 1.46 10.88
CA TYR A 62 -10.34 0.83 9.56
C TYR A 62 -10.45 -0.68 9.71
N ASP A 63 -11.56 -1.13 10.28
CA ASP A 63 -11.79 -2.54 10.62
C ASP A 63 -12.60 -3.21 9.51
N TYR A 64 -11.90 -3.64 8.47
CA TYR A 64 -12.44 -4.38 7.34
C TYR A 64 -11.41 -5.36 6.78
N ASP A 65 -11.92 -6.40 6.15
CA ASP A 65 -11.12 -7.46 5.56
C ASP A 65 -10.42 -6.99 4.28
N ILE A 66 -9.12 -7.25 4.18
CA ILE A 66 -8.30 -6.95 3.00
C ILE A 66 -7.83 -8.28 2.40
N PRO A 67 -8.44 -8.76 1.31
CA PRO A 67 -8.03 -10.01 0.69
C PRO A 67 -6.71 -9.86 -0.06
N MET A 68 -5.86 -10.88 0.01
CA MET A 68 -4.70 -11.00 -0.89
C MET A 68 -5.16 -11.55 -2.24
N LEU A 69 -4.84 -10.82 -3.29
CA LEU A 69 -5.22 -11.12 -4.67
C LEU A 69 -3.99 -11.44 -5.51
N GLU A 70 -4.18 -12.33 -6.50
CA GLU A 70 -3.15 -12.58 -7.51
C GLU A 70 -3.25 -11.53 -8.62
N ALA A 71 -2.12 -10.93 -9.01
CA ALA A 71 -2.06 -9.96 -10.08
C ALA A 71 -0.78 -10.10 -10.91
N ASN A 72 -0.92 -9.98 -12.23
CA ASN A 72 0.20 -10.15 -13.17
C ASN A 72 1.16 -8.96 -13.20
N PHE A 73 0.74 -7.80 -12.69
CA PHE A 73 1.57 -6.59 -12.62
C PHE A 73 2.48 -6.53 -11.39
N VAL A 74 2.35 -7.48 -10.46
CA VAL A 74 3.24 -7.54 -9.30
C VAL A 74 4.58 -8.15 -9.69
N THR A 75 5.65 -7.39 -9.46
CA THR A 75 7.03 -7.82 -9.71
C THR A 75 7.79 -8.06 -8.42
N THR A 76 8.94 -8.72 -8.52
CA THR A 76 9.86 -8.92 -7.41
C THR A 76 11.13 -8.07 -7.56
N GLU A 77 11.01 -6.91 -8.22
CA GLU A 77 12.15 -6.04 -8.52
C GLU A 77 12.31 -4.89 -7.54
N GLN A 78 11.24 -4.54 -6.83
CA GLN A 78 11.25 -3.44 -5.85
C GLN A 78 10.24 -3.65 -4.73
N GLY A 79 10.42 -2.91 -3.63
CA GLY A 79 9.55 -2.95 -2.46
C GLY A 79 9.65 -4.26 -1.70
N THR A 80 8.53 -4.91 -1.48
CA THR A 80 8.43 -6.20 -0.76
C THR A 80 7.94 -7.36 -1.65
N GLY A 81 7.59 -7.07 -2.90
CA GLY A 81 6.91 -8.03 -3.79
C GLY A 81 5.43 -8.26 -3.42
N ILE A 82 4.89 -7.50 -2.45
CA ILE A 82 3.47 -7.46 -2.10
C ILE A 82 3.04 -5.99 -2.25
N VAL A 83 2.06 -5.76 -3.12
CA VAL A 83 1.63 -4.41 -3.51
C VAL A 83 0.31 -4.07 -2.85
N HIS A 84 0.22 -2.89 -2.24
CA HIS A 84 -1.06 -2.33 -1.82
C HIS A 84 -1.80 -1.81 -3.06
N CYS A 85 -3.03 -2.28 -3.26
CA CYS A 85 -3.90 -1.84 -4.34
C CYS A 85 -4.89 -0.78 -3.87
N ALA A 86 -4.97 0.33 -4.61
CA ALA A 86 -5.87 1.44 -4.34
C ALA A 86 -6.85 1.63 -5.52
N PRO A 87 -8.05 1.01 -5.49
CA PRO A 87 -8.95 0.94 -6.64
C PRO A 87 -9.40 2.30 -7.17
N SER A 88 -9.35 3.34 -6.35
CA SER A 88 -9.71 4.71 -6.76
C SER A 88 -8.54 5.51 -7.34
N HIS A 89 -7.32 4.95 -7.39
CA HIS A 89 -6.11 5.71 -7.71
C HIS A 89 -5.23 5.11 -8.81
N GLY A 90 -5.63 4.00 -9.42
CA GLY A 90 -4.92 3.39 -10.54
C GLY A 90 -5.83 2.48 -11.37
N PRO A 91 -5.66 2.43 -12.72
CA PRO A 91 -6.51 1.62 -13.59
C PRO A 91 -6.32 0.11 -13.37
N ASP A 92 -5.10 -0.35 -13.11
CA ASP A 92 -4.83 -1.76 -12.86
C ASP A 92 -5.43 -2.20 -11.52
N ASP A 93 -5.28 -1.38 -10.48
CA ASP A 93 -5.88 -1.59 -9.17
C ASP A 93 -7.40 -1.60 -9.26
N PHE A 94 -7.97 -0.64 -10.02
CA PHE A 94 -9.42 -0.57 -10.25
C PHE A 94 -9.96 -1.85 -10.89
N ASN A 95 -9.33 -2.31 -11.97
CA ASN A 95 -9.76 -3.51 -12.70
C ASN A 95 -9.61 -4.77 -11.84
N LEU A 96 -8.50 -4.91 -11.12
CA LEU A 96 -8.28 -6.04 -10.22
C LEU A 96 -9.36 -6.07 -9.12
N CYS A 97 -9.62 -4.94 -8.48
CA CYS A 97 -10.61 -4.83 -7.41
C CYS A 97 -12.04 -5.08 -7.93
N LEU A 98 -12.39 -4.51 -9.09
CA LEU A 98 -13.70 -4.70 -9.71
C LEU A 98 -13.98 -6.19 -10.02
N ASN A 99 -12.99 -6.89 -10.58
CA ASN A 99 -13.08 -8.32 -10.90
C ASN A 99 -13.21 -9.20 -9.64
N ASN A 100 -12.85 -8.67 -8.46
CA ASN A 100 -12.98 -9.35 -7.19
C ASN A 100 -14.11 -8.77 -6.30
N ASN A 101 -15.06 -8.03 -6.89
CA ASN A 101 -16.21 -7.42 -6.22
C ASN A 101 -15.84 -6.41 -5.11
N ILE A 102 -14.66 -5.80 -5.19
CA ILE A 102 -14.22 -4.73 -4.29
C ILE A 102 -14.56 -3.40 -4.94
N LYS A 103 -15.37 -2.58 -4.26
CA LYS A 103 -15.80 -1.29 -4.77
C LYS A 103 -14.71 -0.23 -4.64
N ALA A 104 -14.57 0.59 -5.68
CA ALA A 104 -13.83 1.84 -5.59
C ALA A 104 -14.69 2.87 -4.84
N ILE A 105 -14.16 3.44 -3.77
CA ILE A 105 -14.79 4.53 -3.01
C ILE A 105 -14.05 5.83 -3.28
N GLU A 106 -14.74 6.95 -3.22
CA GLU A 106 -14.10 8.26 -3.39
C GLU A 106 -13.35 8.65 -2.12
N THR A 107 -12.05 8.43 -2.11
CA THR A 107 -11.18 8.69 -0.95
C THR A 107 -10.57 10.09 -0.97
N VAL A 108 -10.51 10.73 -2.15
CA VAL A 108 -9.92 12.06 -2.37
C VAL A 108 -10.89 12.88 -3.22
N ASP A 109 -11.20 14.09 -2.78
CA ASP A 109 -12.07 15.04 -3.47
C ASP A 109 -11.39 15.79 -4.64
N GLY A 110 -12.12 16.73 -5.26
CA GLY A 110 -11.61 17.54 -6.37
C GLY A 110 -10.49 18.50 -6.02
N ASP A 111 -10.33 18.84 -4.74
CA ASP A 111 -9.29 19.71 -4.21
C ASP A 111 -8.05 18.93 -3.75
N GLY A 112 -8.03 17.61 -3.90
CA GLY A 112 -6.94 16.74 -3.44
C GLY A 112 -6.92 16.53 -1.94
N LYS A 113 -8.08 16.65 -1.28
CA LYS A 113 -8.23 16.41 0.16
C LYS A 113 -8.92 15.07 0.41
N TYR A 114 -8.59 14.43 1.52
CA TYR A 114 -9.30 13.24 1.95
C TYR A 114 -10.77 13.54 2.25
N THR A 115 -11.65 12.67 1.78
CA THR A 115 -13.09 12.73 2.05
C THR A 115 -13.40 12.21 3.46
N ASN A 116 -14.67 12.30 3.88
CA ASN A 116 -15.17 11.76 5.15
C ASN A 116 -15.10 10.21 5.22
N GLU A 117 -14.89 9.53 4.11
CA GLU A 117 -14.62 8.09 4.08
C GLU A 117 -13.28 7.74 4.77
N ILE A 118 -12.34 8.70 4.82
CA ILE A 118 -11.00 8.52 5.39
C ILE A 118 -10.92 9.12 6.78
N LYS A 119 -11.35 8.34 7.76
CA LYS A 119 -11.36 8.72 9.18
C LYS A 119 -9.98 9.23 9.64
N HIS A 120 -9.98 10.21 10.52
CA HIS A 120 -8.76 10.86 11.09
C HIS A 120 -7.93 11.69 10.11
N PHE A 121 -8.19 11.62 8.81
CA PHE A 121 -7.46 12.37 7.78
C PHE A 121 -8.38 13.26 6.93
N GLU A 122 -9.69 13.25 7.18
CA GLU A 122 -10.69 14.06 6.47
C GLU A 122 -10.27 15.53 6.38
N GLY A 123 -10.42 16.11 5.20
CA GLY A 123 -10.08 17.50 4.90
C GLY A 123 -8.59 17.80 4.77
N LEU A 124 -7.70 16.86 5.11
CA LEU A 124 -6.26 17.02 4.90
C LEU A 124 -5.92 16.83 3.42
N HIS A 125 -5.10 17.72 2.88
CA HIS A 125 -4.57 17.57 1.54
C HIS A 125 -3.57 16.40 1.51
N ILE A 126 -3.67 15.50 0.52
CA ILE A 126 -2.91 14.25 0.44
C ILE A 126 -1.40 14.45 0.58
N PHE A 127 -0.81 15.47 -0.05
CA PHE A 127 0.64 15.75 0.06
C PHE A 127 1.06 16.29 1.44
N LYS A 128 0.11 16.78 2.26
CA LYS A 128 0.39 17.25 3.62
C LYS A 128 0.17 16.16 4.67
N ALA A 129 -0.58 15.12 4.33
CA ALA A 129 -0.93 14.05 5.24
C ALA A 129 0.21 13.05 5.48
N ASN A 130 1.21 12.97 4.60
CA ASN A 130 2.25 11.94 4.63
C ASN A 130 2.95 11.83 6.00
N ASN A 131 3.38 12.96 6.57
CA ASN A 131 4.08 12.93 7.86
C ASN A 131 3.17 12.44 9.00
N LEU A 132 1.90 12.87 9.00
CA LEU A 132 0.92 12.43 9.99
C LEU A 132 0.61 10.93 9.85
N ILE A 133 0.52 10.43 8.62
CA ILE A 133 0.32 9.00 8.36
C ILE A 133 1.49 8.18 8.89
N ILE A 134 2.73 8.61 8.63
CA ILE A 134 3.95 7.97 9.13
C ILE A 134 3.96 7.96 10.66
N GLU A 135 3.65 9.09 11.31
CA GLU A 135 3.55 9.21 12.75
C GLU A 135 2.50 8.24 13.33
N LYS A 136 1.31 8.19 12.72
CA LYS A 136 0.26 7.26 13.16
C LYS A 136 0.62 5.79 12.96
N LEU A 137 1.36 5.44 11.91
CA LEU A 137 1.87 4.09 11.71
C LEU A 137 2.89 3.70 12.80
N ASP A 138 3.78 4.62 13.20
CA ASP A 138 4.75 4.38 14.27
C ASP A 138 4.05 4.25 15.64
N GLU A 139 3.08 5.14 15.95
CA GLU A 139 2.24 5.03 17.15
C GLU A 139 1.55 3.68 17.28
N GLN A 140 1.03 3.15 16.16
CA GLN A 140 0.38 1.83 16.10
C GLN A 140 1.38 0.66 16.04
N LYS A 141 2.69 0.95 16.05
CA LYS A 141 3.78 -0.04 15.89
C LYS A 141 3.69 -0.83 14.58
N ASN A 142 3.17 -0.21 13.51
CA ASN A 142 3.02 -0.81 12.19
C ASN A 142 4.01 -0.24 11.16
N LEU A 143 4.93 0.63 11.58
CA LEU A 143 5.99 1.19 10.74
C LEU A 143 7.27 0.36 10.91
N VAL A 144 7.78 -0.22 9.82
CA VAL A 144 9.08 -0.90 9.81
C VAL A 144 10.20 0.12 9.73
N THR A 145 10.16 0.95 8.68
CA THR A 145 11.11 2.04 8.44
C THR A 145 10.46 3.11 7.56
N ASN A 146 11.07 4.26 7.47
CA ASN A 146 10.70 5.30 6.53
C ASN A 146 11.95 5.85 5.83
N GLY A 147 11.76 6.44 4.65
CA GLY A 147 12.84 7.02 3.88
C GLY A 147 12.34 8.08 2.92
N LYS A 148 13.26 8.67 2.17
CA LYS A 148 12.96 9.62 1.10
C LYS A 148 13.36 9.03 -0.23
N LEU A 149 12.45 9.07 -1.19
CA LEU A 149 12.68 8.66 -2.56
C LEU A 149 12.48 9.85 -3.48
N THR A 150 13.45 10.10 -4.36
CA THR A 150 13.31 11.09 -5.44
C THR A 150 13.02 10.33 -6.73
N HIS A 151 11.89 10.63 -7.33
CA HIS A 151 11.46 10.03 -8.60
C HIS A 151 10.74 11.03 -9.48
N SER A 152 10.61 10.73 -10.77
CA SER A 152 9.79 11.51 -11.69
C SER A 152 8.32 11.40 -11.30
N TYR A 153 7.62 12.53 -11.24
CA TYR A 153 6.20 12.59 -10.94
C TYR A 153 5.45 13.37 -12.04
N PRO A 154 4.29 12.88 -12.49
CA PRO A 154 3.54 13.58 -13.55
C PRO A 154 3.00 14.91 -13.04
N HIS A 155 3.20 15.95 -13.85
CA HIS A 155 2.71 17.30 -13.58
C HIS A 155 1.84 17.79 -14.73
N SER A 156 0.87 18.63 -14.41
CA SER A 156 0.09 19.35 -15.41
C SER A 156 1.03 20.23 -16.27
N TRP A 157 0.93 20.12 -17.59
CA TRP A 157 1.74 20.93 -18.50
C TRP A 157 1.44 22.43 -18.36
N ARG A 158 0.20 22.78 -18.00
CA ARG A 158 -0.27 24.17 -17.86
C ARG A 158 0.04 24.75 -16.48
N SER A 159 -0.45 24.13 -15.41
CA SER A 159 -0.33 24.66 -14.04
C SER A 159 0.97 24.27 -13.35
N LYS A 160 1.72 23.29 -13.88
CA LYS A 160 2.90 22.67 -13.24
C LYS A 160 2.59 22.00 -11.89
N ALA A 161 1.32 21.90 -11.52
CA ALA A 161 0.92 21.19 -10.31
C ALA A 161 1.04 19.68 -10.49
N PRO A 162 1.36 18.92 -9.43
CA PRO A 162 1.37 17.45 -9.48
C PRO A 162 -0.03 16.92 -9.78
N LEU A 163 -0.11 15.87 -10.59
CA LEU A 163 -1.37 15.21 -10.93
C LEU A 163 -1.73 14.16 -9.91
N VAL A 164 -3.02 13.97 -9.69
CA VAL A 164 -3.58 12.91 -8.84
C VAL A 164 -4.51 12.07 -9.68
N HIS A 165 -4.26 10.76 -9.72
CA HIS A 165 -5.20 9.82 -10.29
C HIS A 165 -6.30 9.53 -9.28
N ARG A 166 -7.58 9.69 -9.68
CA ARG A 166 -8.72 9.35 -8.85
C ARG A 166 -9.90 8.87 -9.70
N ALA A 167 -10.66 7.92 -9.20
CA ALA A 167 -11.92 7.52 -9.80
C ALA A 167 -12.98 8.60 -9.54
N THR A 168 -13.69 8.98 -10.59
CA THR A 168 -14.82 9.93 -10.51
C THR A 168 -15.99 9.41 -11.30
N PRO A 169 -17.23 9.60 -10.86
CA PRO A 169 -18.41 9.27 -11.65
C PRO A 169 -18.42 10.08 -12.96
N GLN A 170 -18.61 9.38 -14.08
CA GLN A 170 -18.65 10.00 -15.41
C GLN A 170 -19.75 9.37 -16.26
N TRP A 171 -20.24 10.13 -17.22
CA TRP A 171 -21.14 9.64 -18.25
C TRP A 171 -20.35 9.17 -19.45
N PHE A 172 -20.67 7.97 -19.93
CA PHE A 172 -20.11 7.41 -21.16
C PHE A 172 -21.22 7.23 -22.18
N ILE A 173 -20.98 7.65 -23.42
CA ILE A 173 -21.88 7.46 -24.56
C ILE A 173 -21.18 6.49 -25.50
N SER A 174 -21.85 5.37 -25.83
CA SER A 174 -21.36 4.46 -26.86
C SER A 174 -21.32 5.18 -28.20
N MET A 175 -20.23 5.01 -28.93
CA MET A 175 -20.00 5.60 -30.24
C MET A 175 -20.21 4.57 -31.36
N GLU A 176 -20.78 3.39 -31.05
CA GLU A 176 -21.14 2.34 -32.01
C GLU A 176 -22.46 2.67 -32.73
#